data_4a35e833306b69ab4b6dc2b061ad3ef5
#
_entry.id   4a35e833306b69ab4b6dc2b061ad3ef5
#
_cell.length_a   1.000
_cell.length_b   1.000
_cell.length_c   1.000
_cell.angle_alpha   90.00
_cell.angle_beta   90.00
_cell.angle_gamma   90.00
#
_symmetry.space_group_name_H-M   'P 1'
#
loop_
_entity.id
_entity.type
_entity.pdbx_description
1 polymer ?
#
loop_
_entity_poly.entity_id
_entity_poly.type
_entity_poly.pdbx_seq_one_letter_code
_entity_poly.pdbx_strand_id
1 'polypeptide(L)'
;MKYMGSKARIAKHILPIMLAECEKHGITTWVEPFVGGSNMIDKVPDSFERIGYDLNGHVIQAMIDIRDNPESLLDKFSAEEREFWKTQEPTPLFSHACIVTSFGGDFRDGGYAGEKGSD
;
A
#
# COMPACT_ATOMS: atom_id res chain seq x y z
N MET A 1 1.32 -1.75 -3.98
CA MET A 1 0.22 -0.81 -4.25
C MET A 1 0.80 0.51 -4.75
N LYS A 2 0.10 1.17 -5.67
CA LYS A 2 0.51 2.52 -6.11
C LYS A 2 0.43 3.49 -4.93
N TYR A 3 1.52 4.15 -4.61
CA TYR A 3 1.61 5.05 -3.46
C TYR A 3 2.76 6.04 -3.66
N MET A 4 2.55 7.30 -3.27
CA MET A 4 3.57 8.33 -3.39
C MET A 4 4.77 7.99 -2.49
N GLY A 5 5.98 8.10 -3.04
CA GLY A 5 7.20 7.68 -2.34
C GLY A 5 7.45 6.18 -2.30
N SER A 6 6.70 5.40 -3.08
CA SER A 6 6.86 3.95 -3.16
C SER A 6 8.28 3.51 -3.49
N LYS A 7 8.75 2.46 -2.83
CA LYS A 7 10.04 1.82 -3.09
C LYS A 7 9.99 0.72 -4.15
N ALA A 8 8.84 0.54 -4.84
CA ALA A 8 8.64 -0.55 -5.79
C ALA A 8 9.73 -0.64 -6.86
N ARG A 9 10.21 0.50 -7.37
CA ARG A 9 11.24 0.54 -8.42
C ARG A 9 12.62 0.09 -7.94
N ILE A 10 12.96 0.37 -6.68
CA ILE A 10 14.28 0.08 -6.11
C ILE A 10 14.30 -1.19 -5.26
N ALA A 11 13.15 -1.75 -4.94
CA ALA A 11 13.03 -2.95 -4.11
C ALA A 11 13.90 -4.10 -4.63
N LYS A 12 13.90 -4.34 -5.93
CA LYS A 12 14.70 -5.39 -6.58
C LYS A 12 16.22 -5.23 -6.38
N HIS A 13 16.67 -4.01 -6.08
CA HIS A 13 18.08 -3.73 -5.83
C HIS A 13 18.44 -3.74 -4.34
N ILE A 14 17.51 -3.32 -3.49
CA ILE A 14 17.72 -3.20 -2.04
C ILE A 14 17.48 -4.52 -1.31
N LEU A 15 16.38 -5.21 -1.63
CA LEU A 15 15.98 -6.42 -0.91
C LEU A 15 17.04 -7.52 -0.91
N PRO A 16 17.70 -7.86 -2.04
CA PRO A 16 18.72 -8.90 -2.02
C PRO A 16 19.85 -8.61 -1.05
N ILE A 17 20.26 -7.36 -0.93
CA ILE A 17 21.32 -6.92 -0.01
C ILE A 17 20.87 -7.10 1.44
N MET A 18 19.67 -6.63 1.78
CA MET A 18 19.12 -6.73 3.13
C MET A 18 18.86 -8.17 3.54
N LEU A 19 18.29 -8.96 2.63
CA LEU A 19 18.00 -10.38 2.91
C LEU A 19 19.28 -11.20 3.10
N ALA A 20 20.35 -10.89 2.35
CA ALA A 20 21.65 -11.50 2.55
C ALA A 20 22.21 -11.22 3.95
N GLU A 21 22.07 -9.99 4.45
CA GLU A 21 22.44 -9.64 5.82
C GLU A 21 21.59 -10.37 6.86
N CYS A 22 20.28 -10.50 6.62
CA CYS A 22 19.40 -11.28 7.48
C CYS A 22 19.84 -12.74 7.58
N GLU A 23 20.13 -13.36 6.45
CA GLU A 23 20.63 -14.75 6.40
C GLU A 23 21.95 -14.91 7.16
N LYS A 24 22.89 -13.99 6.93
CA LYS A 24 24.19 -13.99 7.59
C LYS A 24 24.10 -13.96 9.12
N HIS A 25 23.10 -13.28 9.67
CA HIS A 25 22.92 -13.08 11.11
C HIS A 25 21.76 -13.91 11.71
N GLY A 26 21.14 -14.79 10.93
CA GLY A 26 20.01 -15.61 11.39
C GLY A 26 18.77 -14.81 11.78
N ILE A 27 18.56 -13.66 11.14
CA ILE A 27 17.41 -12.79 11.38
C ILE A 27 16.20 -13.27 10.59
N THR A 28 15.05 -13.40 11.28
CA THR A 28 13.78 -13.87 10.71
C THR A 28 12.61 -12.91 10.93
N THR A 29 12.86 -11.73 11.45
CA THR A 29 11.86 -10.69 11.66
C THR A 29 12.19 -9.48 10.80
N TRP A 30 11.20 -9.00 10.04
CA TRP A 30 11.31 -7.84 9.17
C TRP A 30 10.37 -6.75 9.65
N VAL A 31 10.91 -5.56 9.92
CA VAL A 31 10.13 -4.42 10.42
C VAL A 31 10.31 -3.22 9.46
N GLU A 32 9.20 -2.67 8.99
CA GLU A 32 9.18 -1.42 8.22
C GLU A 32 8.43 -0.33 8.98
N PRO A 33 9.14 0.63 9.58
CA PRO A 33 8.51 1.73 10.32
C PRO A 33 7.73 2.71 9.44
N PHE A 34 7.98 2.72 8.13
CA PHE A 34 7.35 3.58 7.13
C PHE A 34 6.90 2.73 5.95
N VAL A 35 5.95 1.83 6.19
CA VAL A 35 5.59 0.78 5.23
C VAL A 35 4.91 1.33 3.97
N GLY A 36 4.22 2.46 4.06
CA GLY A 36 3.53 3.11 2.95
C GLY A 36 2.63 2.13 2.18
N GLY A 37 2.81 2.06 0.88
CA GLY A 37 2.06 1.15 0.00
C GLY A 37 2.49 -0.31 0.06
N SER A 38 3.30 -0.70 1.03
CA SER A 38 3.77 -2.08 1.27
C SER A 38 4.56 -2.70 0.10
N ASN A 39 5.20 -1.88 -0.73
CA ASN A 39 5.90 -2.35 -1.93
C ASN A 39 7.28 -2.97 -1.68
N MET A 40 7.73 -2.99 -0.44
CA MET A 40 8.92 -3.73 0.00
C MET A 40 8.52 -4.97 0.79
N ILE A 41 7.73 -4.79 1.86
CA ILE A 41 7.36 -5.85 2.80
C ILE A 41 6.62 -7.02 2.12
N ASP A 42 5.84 -6.75 1.08
CA ASP A 42 5.13 -7.79 0.33
C ASP A 42 6.07 -8.74 -0.45
N LYS A 43 7.30 -8.31 -0.68
CA LYS A 43 8.34 -9.09 -1.37
C LYS A 43 9.28 -9.83 -0.44
N VAL A 44 9.16 -9.62 0.86
CA VAL A 44 9.92 -10.35 1.87
C VAL A 44 9.38 -11.77 1.97
N PRO A 45 10.25 -12.80 2.05
CA PRO A 45 9.79 -14.20 2.12
C PRO A 45 8.82 -14.47 3.28
N ASP A 46 7.86 -15.36 3.04
CA ASP A 46 6.82 -15.73 4.02
C ASP A 46 7.40 -16.41 5.28
N SER A 47 8.64 -16.86 5.23
CA SER A 47 9.36 -17.39 6.40
C SER A 47 9.70 -16.32 7.44
N PHE A 48 9.63 -15.05 7.07
CA PHE A 48 9.83 -13.94 8.00
C PHE A 48 8.54 -13.59 8.74
N GLU A 49 8.66 -13.24 10.02
CA GLU A 49 7.66 -12.43 10.69
C GLU A 49 7.75 -11.01 10.12
N ARG A 50 6.67 -10.51 9.52
CA ARG A 50 6.65 -9.22 8.82
C ARG A 50 5.75 -8.24 9.54
N ILE A 51 6.31 -7.11 9.97
CA ILE A 51 5.61 -6.07 10.72
C ILE A 51 5.77 -4.74 10.00
N GLY A 52 4.67 -4.12 9.62
CA GLY A 52 4.66 -2.82 8.97
C GLY A 52 3.97 -1.77 9.83
N TYR A 53 4.54 -0.59 9.89
CA TYR A 53 3.97 0.58 10.55
C TYR A 53 3.87 1.75 9.56
N ASP A 54 2.84 2.55 9.71
CA ASP A 54 2.72 3.82 9.02
C ASP A 54 1.87 4.77 9.86
N LEU A 55 2.21 6.05 9.83
CA LEU A 55 1.43 7.08 10.51
C LEU A 55 0.06 7.29 9.85
N ASN A 56 -0.04 7.03 8.53
CA ASN A 56 -1.29 7.12 7.80
C ASN A 56 -2.13 5.85 8.04
N GLY A 57 -3.04 5.93 9.02
CA GLY A 57 -3.93 4.83 9.37
C GLY A 57 -4.82 4.35 8.23
N HIS A 58 -5.13 5.22 7.25
CA HIS A 58 -5.92 4.83 6.09
C HIS A 58 -5.16 3.92 5.13
N VAL A 59 -3.85 4.13 5.00
CA VAL A 59 -2.99 3.21 4.22
C VAL A 59 -2.94 1.85 4.87
N ILE A 60 -2.75 1.81 6.19
CA ILE A 60 -2.76 0.56 6.97
C ILE A 60 -4.11 -0.15 6.85
N GLN A 61 -5.22 0.58 6.99
CA GLN A 61 -6.56 0.00 6.84
C GLN A 61 -6.77 -0.60 5.45
N ALA A 62 -6.38 0.12 4.40
CA ALA A 62 -6.47 -0.38 3.02
C ALA A 62 -5.64 -1.66 2.82
N MET A 63 -4.46 -1.73 3.40
CA MET A 63 -3.61 -2.93 3.34
C MET A 63 -4.23 -4.13 4.05
N ILE A 64 -4.82 -3.89 5.23
CA ILE A 64 -5.53 -4.92 5.99
C ILE A 64 -6.70 -5.47 5.19
N ASP A 65 -7.49 -4.58 4.57
CA ASP A 65 -8.65 -4.97 3.78
C ASP A 65 -8.26 -5.75 2.52
N ILE A 66 -7.20 -5.34 1.84
CA ILE A 66 -6.66 -6.07 0.67
C ILE A 66 -6.19 -7.46 1.07
N ARG A 67 -5.57 -7.59 2.24
CA ARG A 67 -5.08 -8.87 2.75
C ARG A 67 -6.22 -9.80 3.18
N ASP A 68 -7.19 -9.27 3.94
CA ASP A 68 -8.17 -10.09 4.65
C ASP A 68 -9.50 -10.23 3.93
N ASN A 69 -9.92 -9.23 3.15
CA ASN A 69 -11.22 -9.18 2.46
C ASN A 69 -11.12 -8.56 1.05
N PRO A 70 -10.23 -9.07 0.18
CA PRO A 70 -10.03 -8.48 -1.14
C PRO A 70 -11.31 -8.47 -1.99
N GLU A 71 -12.20 -9.43 -1.81
CA GLU A 71 -13.46 -9.55 -2.54
C GLU A 71 -14.48 -8.45 -2.18
N SER A 72 -14.32 -7.78 -1.04
CA SER A 72 -15.20 -6.67 -0.63
C SER A 72 -14.81 -5.33 -1.26
N LEU A 73 -13.67 -5.28 -1.96
CA LEU A 73 -13.12 -4.06 -2.53
C LEU A 73 -13.43 -3.97 -4.03
N LEU A 74 -13.68 -2.74 -4.49
CA LEU A 74 -13.92 -2.48 -5.90
C LEU A 74 -12.59 -2.30 -6.64
N ASP A 75 -12.49 -2.85 -7.84
CA ASP A 75 -11.31 -2.70 -8.68
C ASP A 75 -11.18 -1.29 -9.26
N LYS A 76 -12.32 -0.62 -9.46
CA LYS A 76 -12.38 0.71 -10.08
C LYS A 76 -13.44 1.57 -9.39
N PHE A 77 -13.18 2.88 -9.41
CA PHE A 77 -14.11 3.90 -8.95
C PHE A 77 -14.28 4.97 -10.03
N SER A 78 -15.50 5.47 -10.22
CA SER A 78 -15.72 6.70 -10.99
C SER A 78 -15.27 7.93 -10.20
N ALA A 79 -15.15 9.07 -10.90
CA ALA A 79 -14.81 10.33 -10.23
C ALA A 79 -15.86 10.73 -9.18
N GLU A 80 -17.16 10.50 -9.49
CA GLU A 80 -18.26 10.77 -8.58
C GLU A 80 -18.23 9.87 -7.34
N GLU A 81 -17.98 8.58 -7.53
CA GLU A 81 -17.84 7.62 -6.42
C GLU A 81 -16.67 8.00 -5.51
N ARG A 82 -15.54 8.38 -6.10
CA ARG A 82 -14.39 8.85 -5.33
C ARG A 82 -14.74 10.06 -4.47
N GLU A 83 -15.36 11.08 -5.04
CA GLU A 83 -15.76 12.28 -4.29
C GLU A 83 -16.79 11.94 -3.21
N PHE A 84 -17.73 11.08 -3.49
CA PHE A 84 -18.68 10.58 -2.50
C PHE A 84 -17.95 9.92 -1.32
N TRP A 85 -17.05 8.98 -1.57
CA TRP A 85 -16.34 8.27 -0.50
C TRP A 85 -15.40 9.17 0.31
N LYS A 86 -14.84 10.22 -0.29
CA LYS A 86 -14.03 11.20 0.42
C LYS A 86 -14.81 11.98 1.49
N THR A 87 -16.12 12.08 1.37
CA THR A 87 -16.98 12.78 2.33
C THR A 87 -17.48 11.88 3.46
N GLN A 88 -17.26 10.55 3.36
CA GLN A 88 -17.70 9.60 4.36
C GLN A 88 -16.70 9.48 5.51
N GLU A 89 -17.19 8.94 6.64
CA GLU A 89 -16.31 8.51 7.73
C GLU A 89 -15.32 7.44 7.22
N PRO A 90 -14.12 7.38 7.79
CA PRO A 90 -13.14 6.40 7.37
C PRO A 90 -13.68 4.98 7.43
N THR A 91 -13.87 4.39 6.25
CA THR A 91 -14.29 3.02 6.05
C THR A 91 -13.27 2.31 5.16
N PRO A 92 -13.30 0.97 5.07
CA PRO A 92 -12.45 0.25 4.12
C PRO A 92 -12.56 0.80 2.70
N LEU A 93 -13.79 1.03 2.22
CA LEU A 93 -14.01 1.58 0.88
C LEU A 93 -13.49 3.01 0.72
N PHE A 94 -13.61 3.84 1.75
CA PHE A 94 -13.02 5.19 1.75
C PHE A 94 -11.50 5.14 1.55
N SER A 95 -10.81 4.38 2.37
CA SER A 95 -9.35 4.25 2.31
C SER A 95 -8.89 3.70 0.96
N HIS A 96 -9.56 2.66 0.49
CA HIS A 96 -9.28 2.04 -0.80
C HIS A 96 -9.52 3.00 -1.97
N ALA A 97 -10.68 3.68 -2.00
CA ALA A 97 -11.00 4.64 -3.03
C ALA A 97 -9.98 5.78 -3.10
N CYS A 98 -9.61 6.36 -1.97
CA CYS A 98 -8.64 7.45 -1.92
C CYS A 98 -7.26 7.05 -2.46
N ILE A 99 -6.81 5.84 -2.19
CA ILE A 99 -5.49 5.39 -2.62
C ILE A 99 -5.49 4.93 -4.08
N VAL A 100 -6.45 4.11 -4.46
CA VAL A 100 -6.49 3.49 -5.79
C VAL A 100 -6.78 4.50 -6.89
N THR A 101 -7.63 5.49 -6.61
CA THR A 101 -8.06 6.48 -7.61
C THR A 101 -7.24 7.76 -7.62
N SER A 102 -6.35 7.99 -6.65
CA SER A 102 -5.53 9.20 -6.64
C SER A 102 -4.36 9.10 -7.61
N PHE A 103 -3.98 10.24 -8.18
CA PHE A 103 -2.80 10.31 -9.03
C PHE A 103 -1.54 9.98 -8.23
N GLY A 104 -0.79 8.99 -8.72
CA GLY A 104 0.43 8.53 -8.02
C GLY A 104 0.20 7.83 -6.68
N GLY A 105 -1.05 7.59 -6.29
CA GLY A 105 -1.37 7.04 -4.97
C GLY A 105 -1.26 8.07 -3.84
N ASP A 106 -1.36 9.36 -4.17
CA ASP A 106 -1.41 10.43 -3.19
C ASP A 106 -2.81 10.49 -2.57
N PHE A 107 -2.92 10.09 -1.32
CA PHE A 107 -4.14 9.67 -0.65
C PHE A 107 -5.33 10.64 -0.81
N ARG A 108 -5.26 11.86 -0.29
CA ARG A 108 -6.39 12.80 -0.34
C ARG A 108 -6.27 13.87 -1.40
N ASP A 109 -5.07 14.38 -1.56
CA ASP A 109 -4.82 15.60 -2.31
C ASP A 109 -4.41 15.33 -3.75
N GLY A 110 -4.02 14.09 -4.05
CA GLY A 110 -3.78 13.66 -5.42
C GLY A 110 -5.04 13.72 -6.27
N GLY A 111 -4.93 14.33 -7.44
CA GLY A 111 -6.02 14.38 -8.40
C GLY A 111 -6.53 12.99 -8.80
N TYR A 112 -7.75 12.93 -9.32
CA TYR A 112 -8.33 11.68 -9.80
C TYR A 112 -7.52 11.08 -10.96
N ALA A 113 -7.06 9.86 -10.77
CA ALA A 113 -6.30 9.11 -11.77
C ALA A 113 -7.12 7.94 -12.35
N GLY A 114 -8.39 8.18 -12.65
CA GLY A 114 -9.30 7.17 -13.18
C GLY A 114 -8.82 6.52 -14.49
N GLU A 115 -9.72 6.14 -15.36
CA GLU A 115 -9.44 5.30 -16.54
C GLU A 115 -8.32 5.80 -17.46
N LYS A 116 -7.96 7.10 -17.42
CA LYS A 116 -6.90 7.68 -18.25
C LYS A 116 -5.52 7.73 -17.60
N GLY A 117 -5.39 7.42 -16.34
CA GLY A 117 -4.12 7.55 -15.62
C GLY A 117 -3.71 6.30 -14.82
N SER A 118 -4.41 5.22 -14.96
CA SER A 118 -4.21 4.01 -14.18
C SER A 118 -3.25 2.99 -14.80
N ASP A 119 -2.69 3.28 -15.95
CA ASP A 119 -1.75 2.39 -16.63
C ASP A 119 -0.32 2.53 -16.10
#